data_45b5531e088ed2e0515d492e8f55ef95
#
_entry.id   45b5531e088ed2e0515d492e8f55ef95
#
_cell.length_a   1.000
_cell.length_b   1.000
_cell.length_c   1.000
_cell.angle_alpha   90.00
_cell.angle_beta   90.00
_cell.angle_gamma   90.00
#
_symmetry.space_group_name_H-M   'P 1'
#
loop_
_entity.id
_entity.type
_entity.pdbx_description
1 polymer ?
#
loop_
_entity_poly.entity_id
_entity_poly.type
_entity_poly.pdbx_seq_one_letter_code
_entity_poly.pdbx_strand_id
1 'polypeptide(L)'
;GAAGNIGAETVANAAPDGYTLLESPDATFTINPLVYQKLNFKPESIVPLTALVTFSQMLVCHPSVPVKTVADLRAHAKARPLSYASGGVGSPGHLVMEMFLSATGVPMNHVPYKGPVPAAQDLLSGQVACAFLVTNAVAPHVKAGRLVGLAMSGRKRSNLVPEVPTMQEAGVPNYDATFSEMLYVPRGV
;
A
#
# COMPACT_ATOMS: atom_id res chain seq x y z
N GLY A 1 -8.50 3.53 -11.21
CA GLY A 1 -9.65 3.13 -10.38
C GLY A 1 -9.72 1.61 -10.19
N ALA A 2 -10.53 1.14 -9.22
CA ALA A 2 -10.75 -0.30 -8.95
C ALA A 2 -9.45 -1.11 -8.78
N ALA A 3 -8.47 -0.58 -8.06
CA ALA A 3 -7.15 -1.19 -7.82
C ALA A 3 -6.43 -1.68 -9.10
N GLY A 4 -6.54 -0.91 -10.20
CA GLY A 4 -5.91 -1.24 -11.49
C GLY A 4 -6.77 -2.07 -12.45
N ASN A 5 -7.88 -2.65 -11.99
CA ASN A 5 -8.70 -3.56 -12.80
C ASN A 5 -9.22 -2.95 -14.10
N ILE A 6 -9.57 -1.65 -14.12
CA ILE A 6 -10.04 -0.97 -15.34
C ILE A 6 -8.93 -0.89 -16.40
N GLY A 7 -7.70 -0.53 -16.00
CA GLY A 7 -6.55 -0.52 -16.90
C GLY A 7 -6.21 -1.92 -17.42
N ALA A 8 -6.26 -2.92 -16.54
CA ALA A 8 -6.02 -4.31 -16.91
C ALA A 8 -7.06 -4.81 -17.92
N GLU A 9 -8.36 -4.50 -17.72
CA GLU A 9 -9.43 -4.82 -18.69
C GLU A 9 -9.17 -4.20 -20.05
N THR A 10 -8.78 -2.91 -20.08
CA THR A 10 -8.47 -2.20 -21.33
C THR A 10 -7.35 -2.88 -22.11
N VAL A 11 -6.25 -3.25 -21.43
CA VAL A 11 -5.09 -3.88 -22.08
C VAL A 11 -5.36 -5.34 -22.44
N ALA A 12 -6.13 -6.08 -21.62
CA ALA A 12 -6.52 -7.45 -21.93
C ALA A 12 -7.33 -7.58 -23.23
N ASN A 13 -8.06 -6.52 -23.59
CA ASN A 13 -8.89 -6.46 -24.81
C ASN A 13 -8.22 -5.70 -25.96
N ALA A 14 -6.99 -5.22 -25.80
CA ALA A 14 -6.24 -4.52 -26.84
C ALA A 14 -5.64 -5.49 -27.88
N ALA A 15 -5.40 -4.99 -29.09
CA ALA A 15 -4.66 -5.73 -30.10
C ALA A 15 -3.22 -6.03 -29.61
N PRO A 16 -2.69 -7.25 -29.86
CA PRO A 16 -1.34 -7.60 -29.45
C PRO A 16 -0.29 -7.09 -30.45
N ASP A 17 -0.35 -5.82 -30.80
CA ASP A 17 0.50 -5.14 -31.78
C ASP A 17 1.72 -4.44 -31.16
N GLY A 18 1.86 -4.51 -29.81
CA GLY A 18 2.97 -3.92 -29.07
C GLY A 18 2.82 -2.42 -28.78
N TYR A 19 1.71 -1.77 -29.18
CA TYR A 19 1.51 -0.35 -28.93
C TYR A 19 0.68 -0.04 -27.68
N THR A 20 0.05 -1.06 -27.09
CA THR A 20 -0.73 -0.90 -25.86
C THR A 20 -0.04 -1.63 -24.72
N LEU A 21 0.39 -0.87 -23.71
CA LEU A 21 1.06 -1.38 -22.52
C LEU A 21 0.30 -0.97 -21.27
N LEU A 22 0.45 -1.75 -20.21
CA LEU A 22 -0.08 -1.45 -18.89
C LEU A 22 1.07 -1.30 -17.89
N GLU A 23 1.14 -0.16 -17.22
CA GLU A 23 1.88 0.00 -15.97
C GLU A 23 0.91 -0.23 -14.80
N SER A 24 1.23 -1.15 -13.92
CA SER A 24 0.38 -1.49 -12.78
C SER A 24 1.18 -2.21 -11.69
N PRO A 25 0.78 -2.06 -10.40
CA PRO A 25 1.32 -2.91 -9.34
C PRO A 25 1.05 -4.39 -9.63
N ASP A 26 2.00 -5.24 -9.27
CA ASP A 26 1.89 -6.70 -9.31
C ASP A 26 0.65 -7.24 -8.57
N ALA A 27 0.22 -6.54 -7.52
CA ALA A 27 -1.00 -6.82 -6.77
C ALA A 27 -2.27 -6.89 -7.64
N THR A 28 -2.32 -6.16 -8.76
CA THR A 28 -3.44 -6.21 -9.71
C THR A 28 -3.66 -7.62 -10.26
N PHE A 29 -2.59 -8.41 -10.42
CA PHE A 29 -2.64 -9.76 -10.99
C PHE A 29 -2.44 -10.87 -9.97
N THR A 30 -1.82 -10.59 -8.83
CA THR A 30 -1.54 -11.58 -7.79
C THR A 30 -2.56 -11.58 -6.66
N ILE A 31 -3.20 -10.44 -6.39
CA ILE A 31 -4.09 -10.25 -5.24
C ILE A 31 -5.53 -9.98 -5.68
N ASN A 32 -5.75 -9.10 -6.68
CA ASN A 32 -7.11 -8.78 -7.10
C ASN A 32 -7.96 -10.00 -7.48
N PRO A 33 -7.42 -11.06 -8.14
CA PRO A 33 -8.18 -12.28 -8.42
C PRO A 33 -8.72 -12.99 -7.17
N LEU A 34 -8.10 -12.77 -6.00
CA LEU A 34 -8.51 -13.37 -4.73
C LEU A 34 -9.48 -12.48 -3.94
N VAL A 35 -9.51 -11.18 -4.21
CA VAL A 35 -10.28 -10.19 -3.43
C VAL A 35 -11.56 -9.78 -4.14
N TYR A 36 -11.54 -9.69 -5.48
CA TYR A 36 -12.69 -9.27 -6.26
C TYR A 36 -13.54 -10.48 -6.68
N GLN A 37 -14.84 -10.44 -6.44
CA GLN A 37 -15.76 -11.50 -6.83
C GLN A 37 -15.82 -11.69 -8.36
N LYS A 38 -15.56 -10.63 -9.13
CA LYS A 38 -15.58 -10.65 -10.59
C LYS A 38 -14.51 -9.72 -11.13
N LEU A 39 -13.69 -10.23 -12.03
CA LEU A 39 -12.83 -9.46 -12.91
C LEU A 39 -13.44 -9.48 -14.32
N ASN A 40 -13.40 -8.35 -15.01
CA ASN A 40 -13.89 -8.25 -16.40
C ASN A 40 -12.81 -8.63 -17.44
N PHE A 41 -11.70 -9.19 -16.98
CA PHE A 41 -10.60 -9.70 -17.82
C PHE A 41 -10.09 -11.01 -17.24
N LYS A 42 -9.42 -11.79 -18.08
CA LYS A 42 -8.72 -13.00 -17.65
C LYS A 42 -7.26 -12.62 -17.36
N PRO A 43 -6.74 -12.85 -16.15
CA PRO A 43 -5.34 -12.52 -15.80
C PRO A 43 -4.32 -13.10 -16.79
N GLU A 44 -4.58 -14.29 -17.32
CA GLU A 44 -3.74 -14.95 -18.31
C GLU A 44 -3.74 -14.28 -19.70
N SER A 45 -4.63 -13.33 -19.98
CA SER A 45 -4.63 -12.52 -21.21
C SER A 45 -3.53 -11.45 -21.24
N ILE A 46 -2.85 -11.24 -20.12
CA ILE A 46 -1.83 -10.22 -19.93
C ILE A 46 -0.55 -10.89 -19.48
N VAL A 47 0.58 -10.46 -20.04
CA VAL A 47 1.90 -11.02 -19.75
C VAL A 47 2.78 -9.95 -19.11
N PRO A 48 3.45 -10.23 -17.98
CA PRO A 48 4.45 -9.33 -17.41
C PRO A 48 5.68 -9.26 -18.35
N LEU A 49 6.09 -8.04 -18.66
CA LEU A 49 7.26 -7.79 -19.50
C LEU A 49 8.51 -7.55 -18.65
N THR A 50 8.42 -6.63 -17.69
CA THR A 50 9.53 -6.31 -16.78
C THR A 50 9.05 -5.61 -15.52
N ALA A 51 9.83 -5.72 -14.45
CA ALA A 51 9.68 -4.88 -13.28
C ALA A 51 10.35 -3.52 -13.52
N LEU A 52 9.63 -2.44 -13.30
CA LEU A 52 10.13 -1.07 -13.42
C LEU A 52 10.79 -0.61 -12.12
N VAL A 53 10.11 -0.83 -11.00
CA VAL A 53 10.59 -0.46 -9.66
C VAL A 53 9.96 -1.37 -8.61
N THR A 54 10.72 -1.62 -7.55
CA THR A 54 10.24 -2.28 -6.35
C THR A 54 10.14 -1.26 -5.23
N PHE A 55 9.02 -1.26 -4.50
CA PHE A 55 8.78 -0.30 -3.43
C PHE A 55 8.15 -0.96 -2.20
N SER A 56 8.41 -0.35 -1.07
CA SER A 56 7.74 -0.65 0.20
C SER A 56 6.94 0.57 0.64
N GLN A 57 6.04 0.35 1.58
CA GLN A 57 5.25 1.40 2.19
C GLN A 57 5.75 1.68 3.61
N MET A 58 5.47 2.87 4.08
CA MET A 58 5.74 3.28 5.45
C MET A 58 4.43 3.40 6.21
N LEU A 59 4.35 2.79 7.37
CA LEU A 59 3.30 3.05 8.35
C LEU A 59 3.55 4.43 8.93
N VAL A 60 2.63 5.32 8.68
CA VAL A 60 2.66 6.71 9.18
C VAL A 60 1.39 7.03 9.93
N CYS A 61 1.51 7.86 10.98
CA CYS A 61 0.37 8.37 11.72
C CYS A 61 0.40 9.91 11.78
N HIS A 62 -0.79 10.52 11.93
CA HIS A 62 -0.89 11.95 12.19
C HIS A 62 -0.34 12.27 13.60
N PRO A 63 0.37 13.40 13.81
CA PRO A 63 0.97 13.76 15.10
C PRO A 63 -0.02 13.91 16.27
N SER A 64 -1.31 14.08 16.00
CA SER A 64 -2.35 14.10 17.04
C SER A 64 -2.56 12.74 17.71
N VAL A 65 -2.11 11.64 17.07
CA VAL A 65 -2.08 10.31 17.68
C VAL A 65 -0.81 10.22 18.54
N PRO A 66 -0.90 10.00 19.85
CA PRO A 66 0.25 10.05 20.75
C PRO A 66 1.08 8.75 20.69
N VAL A 67 1.66 8.46 19.52
CA VAL A 67 2.46 7.26 19.25
C VAL A 67 3.77 7.64 18.59
N LYS A 68 4.85 6.95 18.94
CA LYS A 68 6.19 7.14 18.33
C LYS A 68 6.77 5.83 17.81
N THR A 69 6.18 4.71 18.21
CA THR A 69 6.61 3.36 17.84
C THR A 69 5.42 2.49 17.45
N VAL A 70 5.69 1.37 16.80
CA VAL A 70 4.67 0.34 16.52
C VAL A 70 4.07 -0.21 17.82
N ALA A 71 4.89 -0.34 18.87
CA ALA A 71 4.43 -0.79 20.19
C ALA A 71 3.42 0.18 20.81
N ASP A 72 3.69 1.50 20.73
CA ASP A 72 2.77 2.54 21.19
C ASP A 72 1.45 2.48 20.43
N LEU A 73 1.52 2.34 19.08
CA LEU A 73 0.33 2.23 18.24
C LEU A 73 -0.52 1.02 18.64
N ARG A 74 0.12 -0.14 18.87
CA ARG A 74 -0.57 -1.35 19.32
C ARG A 74 -1.28 -1.16 20.66
N ALA A 75 -0.61 -0.54 21.61
CA ALA A 75 -1.19 -0.26 22.94
C ALA A 75 -2.34 0.74 22.83
N HIS A 76 -2.14 1.83 22.07
CA HIS A 76 -3.14 2.90 21.94
C HIS A 76 -4.40 2.42 21.21
N ALA A 77 -4.26 1.70 20.09
CA ALA A 77 -5.39 1.24 19.30
C ALA A 77 -6.22 0.14 19.98
N LYS A 78 -5.62 -0.64 20.89
CA LYS A 78 -6.38 -1.57 21.75
C LYS A 78 -7.28 -0.85 22.73
N ALA A 79 -6.85 0.29 23.25
CA ALA A 79 -7.63 1.09 24.19
C ALA A 79 -8.66 2.01 23.50
N ARG A 80 -8.33 2.49 22.31
CA ARG A 80 -9.15 3.39 21.48
C ARG A 80 -9.01 2.99 20.02
N PRO A 81 -10.02 2.37 19.41
CA PRO A 81 -9.99 2.04 17.99
C PRO A 81 -9.69 3.28 17.14
N LEU A 82 -8.69 3.16 16.26
CA LEU A 82 -8.25 4.20 15.35
C LEU A 82 -8.79 3.93 13.95
N SER A 83 -8.88 4.97 13.13
CA SER A 83 -9.12 4.83 11.69
C SER A 83 -7.80 4.75 10.92
N TYR A 84 -7.80 4.02 9.80
CA TYR A 84 -6.71 4.08 8.84
C TYR A 84 -7.22 4.33 7.43
N ALA A 85 -6.45 5.09 6.66
CA ALA A 85 -6.73 5.38 5.26
C ALA A 85 -6.04 4.40 4.33
N SER A 86 -6.65 4.14 3.17
CA SER A 86 -6.01 3.46 2.04
C SER A 86 -6.46 4.05 0.71
N GLY A 87 -5.77 3.69 -0.36
CA GLY A 87 -6.16 4.05 -1.73
C GLY A 87 -7.39 3.30 -2.28
N GLY A 88 -8.11 2.58 -1.41
CA GLY A 88 -9.28 1.78 -1.74
C GLY A 88 -9.11 0.31 -1.37
N VAL A 89 -10.22 -0.43 -1.41
CA VAL A 89 -10.21 -1.87 -1.14
C VAL A 89 -9.32 -2.60 -2.16
N GLY A 90 -8.43 -3.49 -1.67
CA GLY A 90 -7.46 -4.23 -2.50
C GLY A 90 -6.22 -3.42 -2.91
N SER A 91 -6.14 -2.11 -2.57
CA SER A 91 -4.93 -1.33 -2.82
C SER A 91 -3.74 -1.82 -1.96
N PRO A 92 -2.49 -1.58 -2.37
CA PRO A 92 -1.32 -1.97 -1.57
C PRO A 92 -1.40 -1.49 -0.12
N GLY A 93 -1.80 -0.23 0.12
CA GLY A 93 -1.94 0.29 1.48
C GLY A 93 -3.00 -0.39 2.33
N HIS A 94 -4.10 -0.84 1.72
CA HIS A 94 -5.11 -1.66 2.40
C HIS A 94 -4.53 -3.02 2.81
N LEU A 95 -3.93 -3.73 1.86
CA LEU A 95 -3.42 -5.09 2.08
C LEU A 95 -2.30 -5.14 3.13
N VAL A 96 -1.37 -4.19 3.06
CA VAL A 96 -0.28 -4.06 4.04
C VAL A 96 -0.84 -3.78 5.43
N MET A 97 -1.88 -2.93 5.54
CA MET A 97 -2.53 -2.68 6.82
C MET A 97 -3.24 -3.93 7.34
N GLU A 98 -3.98 -4.65 6.50
CA GLU A 98 -4.65 -5.89 6.90
C GLU A 98 -3.64 -6.97 7.37
N MET A 99 -2.49 -7.07 6.70
CA MET A 99 -1.38 -7.92 7.19
C MET A 99 -0.91 -7.50 8.58
N PHE A 100 -0.77 -6.19 8.83
CA PHE A 100 -0.39 -5.65 10.14
C PHE A 100 -1.44 -5.95 11.20
N LEU A 101 -2.71 -5.73 10.92
CA LEU A 101 -3.83 -6.00 11.84
C LEU A 101 -3.90 -7.48 12.18
N SER A 102 -3.78 -8.36 11.17
CA SER A 102 -3.74 -9.82 11.37
C SER A 102 -2.55 -10.27 12.22
N ALA A 103 -1.34 -9.75 11.94
CA ALA A 103 -0.13 -10.13 12.66
C ALA A 103 -0.10 -9.63 14.11
N THR A 104 -0.81 -8.54 14.42
CA THR A 104 -0.72 -7.86 15.73
C THR A 104 -1.98 -7.95 16.57
N GLY A 105 -3.12 -8.34 15.99
CA GLY A 105 -4.42 -8.35 16.64
C GLY A 105 -4.93 -6.96 17.04
N VAL A 106 -4.43 -5.89 16.40
CA VAL A 106 -4.83 -4.50 16.69
C VAL A 106 -6.10 -4.17 15.93
N PRO A 107 -7.16 -3.67 16.59
CA PRO A 107 -8.37 -3.23 15.89
C PRO A 107 -8.19 -1.84 15.30
N MET A 108 -8.45 -1.67 14.00
CA MET A 108 -8.53 -0.37 13.34
C MET A 108 -9.65 -0.37 12.30
N ASN A 109 -10.27 0.80 12.08
CA ASN A 109 -11.37 0.96 11.13
C ASN A 109 -10.85 1.43 9.77
N HIS A 110 -11.17 0.70 8.70
CA HIS A 110 -10.77 1.06 7.35
C HIS A 110 -11.60 2.22 6.80
N VAL A 111 -10.92 3.23 6.25
CA VAL A 111 -11.51 4.35 5.48
C VAL A 111 -10.94 4.30 4.07
N PRO A 112 -11.68 3.73 3.07
CA PRO A 112 -11.21 3.62 1.70
C PRO A 112 -11.39 4.95 0.94
N TYR A 113 -10.36 5.33 0.17
CA TYR A 113 -10.35 6.50 -0.71
C TYR A 113 -10.26 6.08 -2.19
N LYS A 114 -10.51 7.03 -3.10
CA LYS A 114 -10.36 6.84 -4.55
C LYS A 114 -8.90 7.07 -4.99
N GLY A 115 -7.94 6.41 -4.32
CA GLY A 115 -6.52 6.51 -4.60
C GLY A 115 -5.69 7.00 -3.40
N PRO A 116 -4.35 6.93 -3.49
CA PRO A 116 -3.46 7.27 -2.38
C PRO A 116 -3.38 8.79 -2.10
N VAL A 117 -3.62 9.64 -3.09
CA VAL A 117 -3.51 11.10 -2.92
C VAL A 117 -4.55 11.65 -1.95
N PRO A 118 -5.88 11.42 -2.12
CA PRO A 118 -6.87 11.87 -1.14
C PRO A 118 -6.69 11.22 0.23
N ALA A 119 -6.24 9.97 0.30
CA ALA A 119 -5.91 9.31 1.57
C ALA A 119 -4.78 10.04 2.33
N ALA A 120 -3.73 10.45 1.61
CA ALA A 120 -2.62 11.21 2.19
C ALA A 120 -3.05 12.62 2.65
N GLN A 121 -3.94 13.29 1.92
CA GLN A 121 -4.46 14.60 2.29
C GLN A 121 -5.25 14.55 3.61
N ASP A 122 -6.13 13.56 3.75
CA ASP A 122 -6.93 13.40 4.96
C ASP A 122 -6.08 12.92 6.17
N LEU A 123 -5.03 12.14 5.92
CA LEU A 123 -4.05 11.82 6.95
C LEU A 123 -3.29 13.08 7.41
N LEU A 124 -2.83 13.93 6.48
CA LEU A 124 -2.11 15.16 6.79
C LEU A 124 -2.96 16.21 7.51
N SER A 125 -4.28 16.17 7.32
CA SER A 125 -5.23 17.04 8.02
C SER A 125 -5.75 16.44 9.33
N GLY A 126 -5.36 15.19 9.66
CA GLY A 126 -5.79 14.51 10.88
C GLY A 126 -7.21 13.95 10.86
N GLN A 127 -7.87 13.88 9.69
CA GLN A 127 -9.19 13.26 9.53
C GLN A 127 -9.14 11.74 9.73
N VAL A 128 -8.00 11.12 9.44
CA VAL A 128 -7.70 9.71 9.70
C VAL A 128 -6.43 9.61 10.52
N ALA A 129 -6.33 8.57 11.34
CA ALA A 129 -5.25 8.42 12.31
C ALA A 129 -3.94 7.96 11.67
N CYS A 130 -3.97 6.93 10.83
CA CYS A 130 -2.79 6.29 10.26
C CYS A 130 -3.04 5.83 8.81
N ALA A 131 -1.97 5.50 8.11
CA ALA A 131 -2.01 4.84 6.80
C ALA A 131 -0.69 4.13 6.51
N PHE A 132 -0.74 3.12 5.63
CA PHE A 132 0.43 2.71 4.88
C PHE A 132 0.43 3.44 3.53
N LEU A 133 1.49 4.20 3.27
CA LEU A 133 1.66 4.96 2.04
C LEU A 133 3.06 4.76 1.47
N VAL A 134 3.20 4.96 0.17
CA VAL A 134 4.48 4.80 -0.53
C VAL A 134 5.53 5.75 0.08
N THR A 135 6.69 5.19 0.43
CA THR A 135 7.71 5.87 1.24
C THR A 135 8.17 7.20 0.66
N ASN A 136 8.40 7.29 -0.65
CA ASN A 136 8.85 8.53 -1.29
C ASN A 136 7.82 9.66 -1.19
N ALA A 137 6.53 9.35 -1.16
CA ALA A 137 5.46 10.33 -1.02
C ALA A 137 5.37 10.92 0.41
N VAL A 138 5.65 10.11 1.44
CA VAL A 138 5.46 10.53 2.84
C VAL A 138 6.76 10.90 3.56
N ALA A 139 7.91 10.48 3.08
CA ALA A 139 9.20 10.79 3.69
C ALA A 139 9.44 12.31 3.89
N PRO A 140 9.12 13.22 2.95
CA PRO A 140 9.22 14.65 3.18
C PRO A 140 8.36 15.16 4.35
N HIS A 141 7.16 14.58 4.52
CA HIS A 141 6.25 14.94 5.61
C HIS A 141 6.73 14.43 6.97
N VAL A 142 7.35 13.24 6.99
CA VAL A 142 7.99 12.70 8.20
C VAL A 142 9.16 13.57 8.61
N LYS A 143 10.06 13.93 7.68
CA LYS A 143 11.19 14.83 7.94
C LYS A 143 10.76 16.21 8.42
N ALA A 144 9.64 16.71 7.92
CA ALA A 144 9.07 18.00 8.35
C ALA A 144 8.24 17.91 9.64
N GLY A 145 8.14 16.73 10.28
CA GLY A 145 7.35 16.52 11.51
C GLY A 145 5.83 16.60 11.31
N ARG A 146 5.36 16.60 10.06
CA ARG A 146 3.92 16.63 9.72
C ARG A 146 3.27 15.27 9.81
N LEU A 147 4.06 14.20 9.76
CA LEU A 147 3.66 12.82 10.03
C LEU A 147 4.69 12.15 10.93
N VAL A 148 4.26 11.15 11.67
CA VAL A 148 5.13 10.27 12.45
C VAL A 148 5.33 8.97 11.67
N GLY A 149 6.57 8.68 11.24
CA GLY A 149 6.93 7.42 10.61
C GLY A 149 7.17 6.35 11.67
N LEU A 150 6.46 5.23 11.61
CA LEU A 150 6.56 4.18 12.61
C LEU A 150 7.37 2.98 12.16
N ALA A 151 7.15 2.49 10.93
CA ALA A 151 7.91 1.36 10.38
C ALA A 151 7.74 1.22 8.87
N MET A 152 8.75 0.59 8.23
CA MET A 152 8.74 0.20 6.82
C MET A 152 8.10 -1.18 6.65
N SER A 153 7.30 -1.36 5.60
CA SER A 153 6.64 -2.64 5.30
C SER A 153 7.59 -3.70 4.75
N GLY A 154 8.68 -3.31 4.12
CA GLY A 154 9.68 -4.21 3.53
C GLY A 154 10.79 -4.60 4.50
N ARG A 155 11.70 -5.47 4.03
CA ARG A 155 12.83 -6.00 4.83
C ARG A 155 13.95 -5.01 5.10
N LYS A 156 13.98 -3.88 4.40
CA LYS A 156 15.06 -2.89 4.51
C LYS A 156 14.50 -1.52 4.88
N ARG A 157 15.26 -0.77 5.67
CA ARG A 157 14.99 0.64 5.90
C ARG A 157 15.18 1.43 4.62
N SER A 158 14.48 2.55 4.52
CA SER A 158 14.64 3.48 3.41
C SER A 158 15.82 4.43 3.66
N ASN A 159 16.63 4.67 2.63
CA ASN A 159 17.67 5.71 2.68
C ASN A 159 17.09 7.13 2.81
N LEU A 160 15.80 7.30 2.50
CA LEU A 160 15.12 8.59 2.67
C LEU A 160 14.86 8.93 4.13
N VAL A 161 14.63 7.91 4.97
CA VAL A 161 14.31 8.04 6.41
C VAL A 161 14.96 6.87 7.16
N PRO A 162 16.29 6.81 7.25
CA PRO A 162 17.03 5.68 7.81
C PRO A 162 16.77 5.46 9.30
N GLU A 163 16.23 6.45 10.00
CA GLU A 163 15.80 6.38 11.39
C GLU A 163 14.52 5.55 11.57
N VAL A 164 13.68 5.39 10.53
CA VAL A 164 12.44 4.61 10.60
C VAL A 164 12.77 3.11 10.45
N PRO A 165 12.47 2.29 11.46
CA PRO A 165 12.78 0.86 11.44
C PRO A 165 11.91 0.10 10.43
N THR A 166 12.28 -1.14 10.13
CA THR A 166 11.38 -2.08 9.47
C THR A 166 10.34 -2.62 10.47
N MET A 167 9.23 -3.20 9.98
CA MET A 167 8.25 -3.86 10.85
C MET A 167 8.89 -4.97 11.69
N GLN A 168 9.84 -5.72 11.14
CA GLN A 168 10.55 -6.77 11.88
C GLN A 168 11.39 -6.19 13.01
N GLU A 169 12.14 -5.11 12.76
CA GLU A 169 12.90 -4.40 13.80
C GLU A 169 11.97 -3.76 14.85
N ALA A 170 10.75 -3.39 14.45
CA ALA A 170 9.73 -2.82 15.33
C ALA A 170 8.90 -3.88 16.10
N GLY A 171 9.30 -5.16 16.05
CA GLY A 171 8.71 -6.23 16.86
C GLY A 171 7.50 -6.91 16.21
N VAL A 172 7.36 -6.86 14.89
CA VAL A 172 6.39 -7.64 14.11
C VAL A 172 7.15 -8.67 13.27
N PRO A 173 7.39 -9.89 13.79
CA PRO A 173 8.24 -10.88 13.13
C PRO A 173 7.61 -11.37 11.81
N ASN A 174 8.48 -11.79 10.87
CA ASN A 174 8.09 -12.33 9.57
C ASN A 174 7.24 -11.39 8.70
N TYR A 175 7.27 -10.09 8.99
CA TYR A 175 6.54 -9.10 8.23
C TYR A 175 7.38 -8.62 7.03
N ASP A 176 6.88 -8.84 5.83
CA ASP A 176 7.46 -8.34 4.58
C ASP A 176 6.36 -8.13 3.56
N ALA A 177 6.13 -6.87 3.22
CA ALA A 177 5.21 -6.46 2.17
C ALA A 177 5.92 -5.49 1.24
N THR A 178 6.42 -6.04 0.15
CA THR A 178 7.11 -5.33 -0.93
C THR A 178 6.30 -5.52 -2.19
N PHE A 179 6.13 -4.47 -2.97
CA PHE A 179 5.39 -4.45 -4.23
C PHE A 179 6.32 -4.09 -5.37
N SER A 180 5.95 -4.52 -6.57
CA SER A 180 6.64 -4.12 -7.79
C SER A 180 5.67 -3.40 -8.72
N GLU A 181 6.09 -2.25 -9.23
CA GLU A 181 5.44 -1.64 -10.39
C GLU A 181 5.98 -2.35 -11.62
N MET A 182 5.10 -2.92 -12.39
CA MET A 182 5.42 -3.78 -13.51
C MET A 182 4.88 -3.20 -14.81
N LEU A 183 5.58 -3.49 -15.91
CA LEU A 183 5.08 -3.27 -17.25
C LEU A 183 4.51 -4.58 -17.81
N TYR A 184 3.33 -4.50 -18.37
CA TYR A 184 2.59 -5.63 -18.93
C TYR A 184 2.16 -5.34 -20.38
N VAL A 185 1.95 -6.40 -21.13
CA VAL A 185 1.46 -6.39 -22.52
C VAL A 185 0.32 -7.39 -22.70
N PRO A 186 -0.55 -7.21 -23.72
CA PRO A 186 -1.48 -8.24 -24.13
C PRO A 186 -0.74 -9.54 -24.48
N ARG A 187 -1.34 -10.69 -24.20
CA ARG A 187 -0.79 -11.97 -24.64
C ARG A 187 -0.77 -12.04 -26.17
N GLY A 188 0.39 -12.39 -26.74
CA GLY A 188 0.58 -12.50 -28.18
C GLY A 188 1.45 -11.40 -28.79
N VAL A 189 1.89 -10.42 -27.96
CA VAL A 189 2.93 -9.44 -28.32
C VAL A 189 4.27 -10.14 -28.40
#